data_eba3bfd0e03c3be2d049fefed3643c83
#
_entry.id   eba3bfd0e03c3be2d049fefed3643c83
#
_cell.length_a   1.000
_cell.length_b   1.000
_cell.length_c   1.000
_cell.angle_alpha   90.00
_cell.angle_beta   90.00
_cell.angle_gamma   90.00
#
_symmetry.space_group_name_H-M   'P 1'
#
loop_
_entity.id
_entity.type
_entity.pdbx_description
1 polymer ?
#
loop_
_entity_poly.entity_id
_entity_poly.type
_entity_poly.pdbx_seq_one_letter_code
_entity_poly.pdbx_strand_id
1 'polypeptide(L)'
;AFSTSPQANSIWAIENTTVEFQTYRVLGIEETNHCEYNISAIIHDTNKYSQVEDTTVPANPRTITTLLDEKPSPNNATAVEQIVALDNRAVSKIFVSWEPVQGVKEYLLEFQYENDNPERQRISRPSFELFESRLGSYTFKIKSYNTLGKLSSSTTTVGVEAIGKTAVPADVQNLKIEPISDQFVRLRFDQSTDVDVLHGGNVIVRSSNATTGVTFSNAVNVLPALSGNVSETIVPNIQNGTYVLKFRDDGGRISSGDASIVMISTVPNVLPKLVVLTDREDTDS
;
A
#
# COMPACT_ATOMS: atom_id res chain seq x y z
N ALA A 1 6.28 -47.74 59.47
CA ALA A 1 6.91 -48.16 60.74
C ALA A 1 8.10 -49.07 60.39
N PHE A 2 9.28 -48.77 60.92
CA PHE A 2 10.46 -49.61 60.69
C PHE A 2 10.26 -51.00 61.37
N SER A 3 10.59 -52.04 60.67
CA SER A 3 10.46 -53.40 61.15
C SER A 3 11.51 -53.80 62.20
N THR A 4 12.58 -53.01 62.27
CA THR A 4 13.66 -53.15 63.27
C THR A 4 14.21 -51.76 63.62
N SER A 5 14.55 -51.56 64.91
CA SER A 5 15.28 -50.31 65.31
C SER A 5 16.68 -50.25 64.68
N PRO A 6 17.07 -49.24 64.04
CA PRO A 6 18.41 -49.07 63.48
C PRO A 6 19.44 -49.06 64.65
N GLN A 7 20.59 -49.75 64.43
CA GLN A 7 21.67 -49.76 65.43
C GLN A 7 22.30 -48.36 65.54
N ALA A 8 22.78 -48.02 66.73
CA ALA A 8 23.50 -46.78 66.95
C ALA A 8 24.71 -46.64 65.98
N ASN A 9 24.89 -45.51 65.35
CA ASN A 9 25.92 -45.21 64.36
C ASN A 9 25.73 -45.92 62.97
N SER A 10 24.52 -46.47 62.64
CA SER A 10 24.25 -46.98 61.31
C SER A 10 23.95 -45.81 60.33
N ILE A 11 24.54 -45.85 59.11
CA ILE A 11 24.20 -44.96 58.04
C ILE A 11 22.88 -45.40 57.43
N TRP A 12 21.92 -44.52 57.34
CA TRP A 12 20.63 -44.81 56.73
C TRP A 12 20.22 -43.71 55.79
N ALA A 13 19.50 -44.05 54.77
CA ALA A 13 18.91 -43.13 53.80
C ALA A 13 17.42 -43.43 53.65
N ILE A 14 16.63 -42.42 53.45
CA ILE A 14 15.20 -42.54 53.17
C ILE A 14 15.01 -42.36 51.66
N GLU A 15 14.51 -43.41 51.04
CA GLU A 15 14.14 -43.34 49.64
C GLU A 15 12.61 -43.13 49.53
N ASN A 16 12.21 -42.27 48.65
CA ASN A 16 10.83 -42.02 48.30
C ASN A 16 10.68 -42.23 46.80
N THR A 17 9.60 -42.77 46.33
CA THR A 17 9.31 -43.04 44.91
C THR A 17 9.31 -41.77 44.03
N THR A 18 9.35 -40.60 44.64
CA THR A 18 9.36 -39.28 43.95
C THR A 18 10.72 -38.60 43.96
N VAL A 19 11.72 -39.11 44.70
CA VAL A 19 13.06 -38.47 44.82
C VAL A 19 14.10 -39.46 44.31
N GLU A 20 14.67 -39.18 43.15
CA GLU A 20 15.81 -39.94 42.64
C GLU A 20 17.08 -39.51 43.39
N PHE A 21 17.89 -40.50 43.80
CA PHE A 21 19.18 -40.24 44.41
C PHE A 21 20.13 -39.61 43.42
N GLN A 22 20.63 -38.48 43.78
CA GLN A 22 21.65 -37.77 42.99
C GLN A 22 23.01 -38.13 43.52
N THR A 23 23.86 -38.73 42.70
CA THR A 23 25.24 -39.08 43.06
C THR A 23 26.17 -37.87 42.86
N TYR A 24 27.08 -37.69 43.78
CA TYR A 24 28.06 -36.62 43.75
C TYR A 24 29.49 -37.19 43.82
N ARG A 25 30.41 -36.60 43.09
CA ARG A 25 31.84 -36.84 43.28
C ARG A 25 32.38 -35.81 44.23
N VAL A 26 32.89 -36.27 45.38
CA VAL A 26 33.51 -35.42 46.38
C VAL A 26 34.85 -34.87 45.83
N LEU A 27 35.06 -33.57 45.88
CA LEU A 27 36.28 -32.87 45.50
C LEU A 27 37.17 -32.58 46.69
N GLY A 28 36.58 -32.33 47.84
CA GLY A 28 37.33 -32.06 49.09
C GLY A 28 36.43 -32.19 50.32
N ILE A 29 37.05 -32.51 51.45
CA ILE A 29 36.42 -32.56 52.76
C ILE A 29 37.32 -31.77 53.68
N GLU A 30 36.78 -30.77 54.37
CA GLU A 30 37.47 -29.91 55.32
C GLU A 30 36.73 -29.96 56.67
N GLU A 31 37.46 -30.25 57.75
CA GLU A 31 36.89 -30.27 59.09
C GLU A 31 36.90 -28.81 59.63
N THR A 32 35.70 -28.27 59.88
CA THR A 32 35.49 -26.89 60.39
C THR A 32 35.44 -26.82 61.88
N ASN A 33 34.87 -27.88 62.53
CA ASN A 33 34.78 -28.04 63.98
C ASN A 33 34.86 -29.52 64.32
N HIS A 34 34.99 -29.85 65.58
CA HIS A 34 35.02 -31.25 66.03
C HIS A 34 33.77 -32.01 65.57
N CYS A 35 33.96 -32.95 64.65
CA CYS A 35 32.92 -33.76 64.00
C CYS A 35 32.01 -33.00 63.01
N GLU A 36 32.38 -31.78 62.54
CA GLU A 36 31.64 -31.03 61.53
C GLU A 36 32.52 -30.86 60.29
N TYR A 37 32.03 -31.29 59.13
CA TYR A 37 32.76 -31.33 57.87
C TYR A 37 32.08 -30.52 56.80
N ASN A 38 32.87 -29.71 56.11
CA ASN A 38 32.44 -29.04 54.90
C ASN A 38 32.83 -29.89 53.68
N ILE A 39 31.82 -30.36 52.93
CA ILE A 39 32.04 -31.25 51.78
C ILE A 39 31.80 -30.51 50.51
N SER A 40 32.83 -30.33 49.71
CA SER A 40 32.72 -29.80 48.36
C SER A 40 32.55 -30.95 47.35
N ALA A 41 31.49 -30.93 46.58
CA ALA A 41 31.20 -32.03 45.66
C ALA A 41 30.56 -31.47 44.35
N ILE A 42 30.78 -32.16 43.25
CA ILE A 42 30.10 -31.91 41.96
C ILE A 42 29.15 -33.03 41.65
N ILE A 43 28.07 -32.75 40.92
CA ILE A 43 27.12 -33.73 40.45
C ILE A 43 27.85 -34.73 39.56
N HIS A 44 27.70 -36.03 39.89
CA HIS A 44 28.20 -37.12 39.07
C HIS A 44 27.11 -37.62 38.17
N ASP A 45 27.24 -37.29 36.85
CA ASP A 45 26.37 -37.87 35.82
C ASP A 45 27.00 -39.21 35.36
N THR A 46 26.34 -40.30 35.68
CA THR A 46 26.80 -41.66 35.31
C THR A 46 26.78 -41.89 33.80
N ASN A 47 26.01 -41.08 33.05
CA ASN A 47 25.89 -41.19 31.59
C ASN A 47 26.92 -40.31 30.85
N LYS A 48 27.68 -39.49 31.56
CA LYS A 48 28.63 -38.56 30.96
C LYS A 48 29.70 -39.28 30.12
N TYR A 49 30.16 -40.40 30.57
CA TYR A 49 31.19 -41.18 29.88
C TYR A 49 30.61 -42.06 28.77
N SER A 50 29.43 -42.61 28.96
CA SER A 50 28.76 -43.35 27.89
C SER A 50 28.42 -42.49 26.69
N GLN A 51 28.12 -41.21 26.95
CA GLN A 51 27.91 -40.22 25.83
C GLN A 51 29.21 -39.81 25.11
N VAL A 52 30.36 -39.97 25.77
CA VAL A 52 31.67 -39.62 25.19
C VAL A 52 32.31 -40.84 24.55
N GLU A 53 32.06 -42.01 25.08
CA GLU A 53 32.68 -43.29 24.60
C GLU A 53 31.80 -44.02 23.59
N ASP A 54 30.49 -43.74 23.56
CA ASP A 54 29.62 -44.26 22.51
C ASP A 54 29.97 -43.51 21.21
N THR A 55 30.70 -44.19 20.31
CA THR A 55 31.07 -43.71 18.99
C THR A 55 29.85 -43.47 18.09
N THR A 56 28.66 -43.82 18.49
CA THR A 56 27.45 -43.19 17.99
C THR A 56 27.31 -41.81 18.59
N VAL A 57 28.23 -40.91 18.21
CA VAL A 57 27.96 -39.48 18.29
C VAL A 57 26.57 -39.30 17.71
N PRO A 58 25.56 -38.87 18.49
CA PRO A 58 24.34 -38.43 17.86
C PRO A 58 24.80 -37.38 16.86
N ALA A 59 24.70 -37.73 15.60
CA ALA A 59 24.88 -36.77 14.53
C ALA A 59 23.77 -35.74 14.65
N ASN A 60 23.89 -34.92 15.67
CA ASN A 60 23.41 -33.57 15.56
C ASN A 60 24.67 -32.77 15.26
N PRO A 61 25.19 -32.82 14.02
CA PRO A 61 26.13 -31.81 13.64
C PRO A 61 25.37 -30.53 13.95
N ARG A 62 25.88 -29.72 14.86
CA ARG A 62 25.61 -28.27 14.77
C ARG A 62 25.90 -27.97 13.33
N THR A 63 24.83 -27.90 12.56
CA THR A 63 24.92 -27.53 11.17
C THR A 63 25.36 -26.08 11.18
N ILE A 64 26.66 -25.86 11.24
CA ILE A 64 27.30 -24.59 10.83
C ILE A 64 26.88 -24.27 9.38
N THR A 65 26.15 -25.19 8.77
CA THR A 65 25.72 -25.25 7.38
C THR A 65 24.42 -24.50 7.05
N THR A 66 23.72 -23.88 8.01
CA THR A 66 22.58 -23.03 7.67
C THR A 66 22.96 -21.82 6.80
N LEU A 67 24.25 -21.44 6.81
CA LEU A 67 24.81 -20.43 5.93
C LEU A 67 25.03 -20.94 4.50
N LEU A 68 25.34 -22.25 4.36
CA LEU A 68 25.53 -22.91 3.07
C LEU A 68 24.23 -23.40 2.47
N ASP A 69 23.17 -23.53 3.30
CA ASP A 69 21.89 -24.01 2.84
C ASP A 69 21.29 -23.04 1.82
N GLU A 70 20.82 -23.65 0.77
CA GLU A 70 20.05 -22.94 -0.23
C GLU A 70 18.75 -22.41 0.38
N LYS A 71 18.43 -21.16 0.13
CA LYS A 71 17.16 -20.57 0.55
C LYS A 71 16.12 -20.79 -0.54
N PRO A 72 14.85 -21.00 -0.19
CA PRO A 72 13.79 -21.10 -1.20
C PRO A 72 13.61 -19.76 -1.92
N SER A 73 13.03 -19.78 -3.11
CA SER A 73 12.49 -18.57 -3.72
C SER A 73 11.34 -18.01 -2.85
N PRO A 74 11.05 -16.70 -2.91
CA PRO A 74 9.98 -16.12 -2.12
C PRO A 74 8.61 -16.67 -2.51
N ASN A 75 7.65 -16.62 -1.58
CA ASN A 75 6.26 -16.98 -1.81
C ASN A 75 5.40 -15.74 -2.02
N ASN A 76 4.15 -15.95 -2.43
CA ASN A 76 3.10 -14.92 -2.52
C ASN A 76 3.54 -13.66 -3.29
N ALA A 77 4.25 -13.89 -4.42
CA ALA A 77 4.60 -12.77 -5.29
C ALA A 77 3.35 -12.26 -6.01
N THR A 78 3.19 -10.95 -6.00
CA THR A 78 2.12 -10.23 -6.70
C THR A 78 2.72 -9.15 -7.57
N ALA A 79 2.10 -8.91 -8.71
CA ALA A 79 2.45 -7.80 -9.59
C ALA A 79 1.14 -7.08 -9.98
N VAL A 80 1.10 -5.78 -9.75
CA VAL A 80 -0.08 -4.95 -10.04
C VAL A 80 0.34 -3.67 -10.75
N GLU A 81 -0.44 -3.27 -11.74
CA GLU A 81 -0.30 -1.96 -12.36
C GLU A 81 -1.04 -0.91 -11.53
N GLN A 82 -0.45 0.26 -11.42
CA GLN A 82 -0.99 1.43 -10.74
C GLN A 82 -0.72 2.68 -11.56
N ILE A 83 -1.69 3.58 -11.63
CA ILE A 83 -1.47 4.91 -12.17
C ILE A 83 -1.04 5.83 -11.03
N VAL A 84 0.12 6.43 -11.16
CA VAL A 84 0.72 7.29 -10.12
C VAL A 84 1.16 8.62 -10.73
N ALA A 85 1.25 9.64 -9.88
CA ALA A 85 1.82 10.92 -10.27
C ALA A 85 3.36 10.86 -10.21
N LEU A 86 4.01 11.22 -11.31
CA LEU A 86 5.46 11.39 -11.39
C LEU A 86 5.74 12.67 -12.19
N ASP A 87 6.49 13.59 -11.60
CA ASP A 87 6.84 14.88 -12.23
C ASP A 87 5.62 15.64 -12.82
N ASN A 88 4.53 15.68 -12.04
CA ASN A 88 3.26 16.30 -12.42
C ASN A 88 2.57 15.69 -13.66
N ARG A 89 2.89 14.44 -13.98
CA ARG A 89 2.23 13.63 -15.01
C ARG A 89 1.71 12.34 -14.39
N ALA A 90 0.61 11.83 -14.88
CA ALA A 90 0.16 10.48 -14.55
C ALA A 90 0.96 9.47 -15.38
N VAL A 91 1.59 8.51 -14.72
CA VAL A 91 2.35 7.43 -15.37
C VAL A 91 1.90 6.08 -14.87
N SER A 92 1.98 5.07 -15.73
CA SER A 92 1.79 3.68 -15.33
C SER A 92 3.04 3.19 -14.60
N LYS A 93 2.81 2.55 -13.46
CA LYS A 93 3.82 1.92 -12.62
C LYS A 93 3.41 0.48 -12.33
N ILE A 94 4.31 -0.47 -12.55
CA ILE A 94 4.12 -1.84 -12.07
C ILE A 94 4.79 -1.97 -10.71
N PHE A 95 3.99 -2.34 -9.71
CA PHE A 95 4.47 -2.66 -8.38
C PHE A 95 4.47 -4.17 -8.18
N VAL A 96 5.66 -4.72 -7.91
CA VAL A 96 5.87 -6.14 -7.62
C VAL A 96 6.25 -6.28 -6.16
N SER A 97 5.62 -7.19 -5.44
CA SER A 97 5.93 -7.48 -4.04
C SER A 97 5.85 -8.98 -3.76
N TRP A 98 6.58 -9.42 -2.75
CA TRP A 98 6.62 -10.82 -2.30
C TRP A 98 6.87 -10.93 -0.81
N GLU A 99 6.61 -12.09 -0.25
CA GLU A 99 6.94 -12.35 1.15
C GLU A 99 8.45 -12.46 1.36
N PRO A 100 8.99 -11.78 2.39
CA PRO A 100 10.42 -11.88 2.69
C PRO A 100 10.77 -13.29 3.18
N VAL A 101 11.86 -13.84 2.63
CA VAL A 101 12.38 -15.14 3.05
C VAL A 101 13.35 -14.95 4.22
N GLN A 102 13.14 -15.73 5.29
CA GLN A 102 13.97 -15.61 6.50
C GLN A 102 15.45 -15.91 6.19
N GLY A 103 16.35 -15.04 6.64
CA GLY A 103 17.79 -15.17 6.44
C GLY A 103 18.25 -14.82 5.02
N VAL A 104 17.39 -14.20 4.21
CA VAL A 104 17.72 -13.64 2.91
C VAL A 104 17.86 -12.12 3.03
N LYS A 105 18.91 -11.56 2.45
CA LYS A 105 19.15 -10.11 2.40
C LYS A 105 18.94 -9.53 1.02
N GLU A 106 19.08 -10.35 -0.01
CA GLU A 106 19.02 -9.91 -1.41
C GLU A 106 18.28 -10.92 -2.27
N TYR A 107 17.64 -10.41 -3.30
CA TYR A 107 16.91 -11.17 -4.30
C TYR A 107 17.49 -10.84 -5.68
N LEU A 108 17.48 -11.82 -6.57
CA LEU A 108 17.64 -11.61 -7.99
C LEU A 108 16.25 -11.48 -8.60
N LEU A 109 15.95 -10.31 -9.10
CA LEU A 109 14.78 -10.06 -9.93
C LEU A 109 15.23 -10.10 -11.40
N GLU A 110 14.55 -10.91 -12.19
CA GLU A 110 14.60 -10.90 -13.64
C GLU A 110 13.23 -10.48 -14.14
N PHE A 111 13.14 -9.44 -14.96
CA PHE A 111 11.89 -9.04 -15.56
C PHE A 111 12.02 -8.95 -17.08
N GLN A 112 10.94 -9.28 -17.75
CA GLN A 112 10.86 -9.36 -19.19
C GLN A 112 9.56 -8.72 -19.67
N TYR A 113 9.68 -7.83 -20.64
CA TYR A 113 8.54 -7.29 -21.37
C TYR A 113 8.31 -8.13 -22.63
N GLU A 114 7.11 -8.70 -22.76
CA GLU A 114 6.77 -9.58 -23.90
C GLU A 114 7.86 -10.60 -24.26
N ASN A 115 8.46 -10.43 -25.45
CA ASN A 115 9.55 -11.28 -25.95
C ASN A 115 10.92 -10.55 -25.94
N ASP A 116 11.02 -9.40 -25.29
CA ASP A 116 12.29 -8.68 -25.16
C ASP A 116 13.31 -9.49 -24.36
N ASN A 117 14.59 -9.11 -24.43
CA ASN A 117 15.60 -9.71 -23.60
C ASN A 117 15.32 -9.40 -22.11
N PRO A 118 15.42 -10.40 -21.22
CA PRO A 118 15.17 -10.18 -19.81
C PRO A 118 16.25 -9.28 -19.19
N GLU A 119 15.80 -8.35 -18.37
CA GLU A 119 16.65 -7.51 -17.53
C GLU A 119 16.78 -8.12 -16.14
N ARG A 120 17.96 -7.96 -15.51
CA ARG A 120 18.27 -8.53 -14.21
C ARG A 120 18.73 -7.47 -13.25
N GLN A 121 18.18 -7.51 -12.05
CA GLN A 121 18.53 -6.59 -10.99
C GLN A 121 18.65 -7.31 -9.65
N ARG A 122 19.64 -6.90 -8.83
CA ARG A 122 19.79 -7.35 -7.46
C ARG A 122 19.11 -6.36 -6.52
N ILE A 123 18.23 -6.85 -5.65
CA ILE A 123 17.36 -6.04 -4.81
C ILE A 123 17.45 -6.52 -3.37
N SER A 124 17.56 -5.60 -2.42
CA SER A 124 17.58 -5.91 -0.97
C SER A 124 16.20 -5.83 -0.32
N ARG A 125 15.21 -5.23 -0.98
CA ARG A 125 13.83 -5.11 -0.49
C ARG A 125 12.94 -6.18 -1.10
N PRO A 126 11.88 -6.65 -0.40
CA PRO A 126 10.92 -7.61 -0.93
C PRO A 126 9.88 -6.95 -1.87
N SER A 127 10.29 -5.93 -2.60
CA SER A 127 9.45 -5.21 -3.56
C SER A 127 10.29 -4.54 -4.64
N PHE A 128 9.66 -4.32 -5.78
CA PHE A 128 10.24 -3.63 -6.93
C PHE A 128 9.19 -2.74 -7.60
N GLU A 129 9.62 -1.61 -8.13
CA GLU A 129 8.77 -0.67 -8.85
C GLU A 129 9.38 -0.40 -10.23
N LEU A 130 8.56 -0.59 -11.26
CA LEU A 130 8.89 -0.24 -12.63
C LEU A 130 8.01 0.92 -13.07
N PHE A 131 8.60 2.11 -13.17
CA PHE A 131 7.90 3.32 -13.59
C PHE A 131 7.85 3.43 -15.13
N GLU A 132 6.87 4.17 -15.64
CA GLU A 132 6.66 4.41 -17.07
C GLU A 132 6.58 3.09 -17.86
N SER A 133 5.86 2.09 -17.30
CA SER A 133 5.67 0.80 -17.96
C SER A 133 4.99 0.97 -19.32
N ARG A 134 5.49 0.25 -20.30
CA ARG A 134 4.87 0.14 -21.64
C ARG A 134 3.63 -0.73 -21.56
N LEU A 135 2.67 -0.52 -22.44
CA LEU A 135 1.48 -1.38 -22.58
C LEU A 135 1.92 -2.76 -23.05
N GLY A 136 1.38 -3.81 -22.44
CA GLY A 136 1.68 -5.20 -22.78
C GLY A 136 2.02 -6.05 -21.57
N SER A 137 2.45 -7.27 -21.84
CA SER A 137 2.65 -8.30 -20.83
C SER A 137 4.07 -8.24 -20.22
N TYR A 138 4.13 -8.26 -18.89
CA TYR A 138 5.37 -8.36 -18.14
C TYR A 138 5.43 -9.66 -17.36
N THR A 139 6.59 -10.29 -17.37
CA THR A 139 6.90 -11.46 -16.54
C THR A 139 8.05 -11.15 -15.60
N PHE A 140 7.85 -11.39 -14.31
CA PHE A 140 8.86 -11.21 -13.27
C PHE A 140 9.23 -12.57 -12.68
N LYS A 141 10.54 -12.85 -12.58
CA LYS A 141 11.09 -14.05 -11.96
C LYS A 141 11.97 -13.65 -10.81
N ILE A 142 11.73 -14.24 -9.64
CA ILE A 142 12.37 -13.86 -8.39
C ILE A 142 13.06 -15.07 -7.80
N LYS A 143 14.34 -14.89 -7.45
CA LYS A 143 15.17 -15.86 -6.73
C LYS A 143 15.79 -15.23 -5.50
N SER A 144 16.05 -16.04 -4.49
CA SER A 144 16.67 -15.60 -3.25
C SER A 144 18.19 -15.84 -3.28
N TYR A 145 18.97 -14.92 -2.69
CA TYR A 145 20.38 -15.16 -2.37
C TYR A 145 20.52 -15.56 -0.90
N ASN A 146 21.26 -16.64 -0.64
CA ASN A 146 21.68 -16.89 0.74
C ASN A 146 22.79 -15.90 1.15
N THR A 147 23.20 -15.94 2.43
CA THR A 147 24.25 -15.05 2.96
C THR A 147 25.62 -15.19 2.29
N LEU A 148 25.87 -16.30 1.60
CA LEU A 148 27.09 -16.55 0.86
C LEU A 148 26.97 -16.24 -0.65
N GLY A 149 25.83 -15.71 -1.07
CA GLY A 149 25.58 -15.33 -2.46
C GLY A 149 25.18 -16.48 -3.38
N LYS A 150 24.77 -17.64 -2.85
CA LYS A 150 24.22 -18.75 -3.63
C LYS A 150 22.74 -18.47 -3.92
N LEU A 151 22.34 -18.63 -5.18
CA LEU A 151 20.95 -18.49 -5.63
C LEU A 151 20.10 -19.70 -5.25
N SER A 152 18.81 -19.48 -5.04
CA SER A 152 17.81 -20.53 -4.93
C SER A 152 17.72 -21.33 -6.24
N SER A 153 17.54 -22.66 -6.14
CA SER A 153 17.23 -23.52 -7.28
C SER A 153 15.83 -23.25 -7.81
N SER A 154 14.89 -22.99 -6.90
CA SER A 154 13.53 -22.59 -7.22
C SER A 154 13.45 -21.14 -7.71
N THR A 155 12.40 -20.84 -8.46
CA THR A 155 12.11 -19.51 -8.99
C THR A 155 10.62 -19.23 -8.80
N THR A 156 10.29 -18.08 -8.25
CA THR A 156 8.91 -17.59 -8.20
C THR A 156 8.66 -16.72 -9.41
N THR A 157 7.57 -16.99 -10.12
CA THR A 157 7.20 -16.25 -11.33
C THR A 157 5.84 -15.60 -11.14
N VAL A 158 5.72 -14.34 -11.52
CA VAL A 158 4.46 -13.59 -11.53
C VAL A 158 4.39 -12.77 -12.81
N GLY A 159 3.20 -12.69 -13.40
CA GLY A 159 2.93 -11.89 -14.59
C GLY A 159 1.93 -10.79 -14.31
N VAL A 160 1.97 -9.74 -15.11
CA VAL A 160 0.97 -8.66 -15.13
C VAL A 160 0.85 -8.11 -16.54
N GLU A 161 -0.39 -7.79 -16.93
CA GLU A 161 -0.68 -7.08 -18.16
C GLU A 161 -0.78 -5.59 -17.83
N ALA A 162 0.11 -4.79 -18.39
CA ALA A 162 0.05 -3.34 -18.27
C ALA A 162 -0.90 -2.79 -19.36
N ILE A 163 -2.05 -2.31 -18.92
CA ILE A 163 -3.11 -1.75 -19.79
C ILE A 163 -3.04 -0.21 -19.82
N GLY A 164 -2.25 0.40 -18.94
CA GLY A 164 -2.07 1.84 -18.88
C GLY A 164 -3.32 2.60 -18.45
N LYS A 165 -3.39 3.86 -18.87
CA LYS A 165 -4.50 4.76 -18.58
C LYS A 165 -5.69 4.50 -19.53
N THR A 166 -6.37 3.38 -19.38
CA THR A 166 -7.49 2.98 -20.24
C THR A 166 -8.87 3.27 -19.64
N ALA A 167 -8.93 3.52 -18.34
CA ALA A 167 -10.17 3.87 -17.68
C ALA A 167 -10.71 5.21 -18.15
N VAL A 168 -12.02 5.32 -18.26
CA VAL A 168 -12.69 6.61 -18.47
C VAL A 168 -12.75 7.32 -17.13
N PRO A 169 -12.48 8.64 -17.07
CA PRO A 169 -12.60 9.39 -15.83
C PRO A 169 -13.95 9.27 -15.15
N ALA A 170 -13.97 9.31 -13.84
CA ALA A 170 -15.20 9.41 -13.06
C ALA A 170 -15.96 10.68 -13.43
N ASP A 171 -17.28 10.65 -13.27
CA ASP A 171 -18.12 11.80 -13.57
C ASP A 171 -17.96 12.90 -12.51
N VAL A 172 -18.13 14.15 -12.91
CA VAL A 172 -18.18 15.30 -11.99
C VAL A 172 -19.32 15.13 -11.00
N GLN A 173 -19.03 15.28 -9.70
CA GLN A 173 -19.98 15.11 -8.63
C GLN A 173 -20.26 16.45 -7.90
N ASN A 174 -21.41 16.53 -7.24
CA ASN A 174 -21.80 17.63 -6.36
C ASN A 174 -21.73 19.02 -7.02
N LEU A 175 -22.05 19.10 -8.31
CA LEU A 175 -22.07 20.37 -9.04
C LEU A 175 -23.10 21.32 -8.44
N LYS A 176 -22.65 22.51 -8.05
CA LYS A 176 -23.45 23.58 -7.47
C LYS A 176 -23.18 24.89 -8.21
N ILE A 177 -24.18 25.78 -8.21
CA ILE A 177 -24.09 27.10 -8.80
C ILE A 177 -24.38 28.16 -7.71
N GLU A 178 -23.51 29.16 -7.64
CA GLU A 178 -23.64 30.29 -6.72
C GLU A 178 -23.59 31.60 -7.53
N PRO A 179 -24.65 32.41 -7.53
CA PRO A 179 -24.61 33.73 -8.14
C PRO A 179 -23.57 34.63 -7.46
N ILE A 180 -22.73 35.29 -8.23
CA ILE A 180 -21.78 36.31 -7.73
C ILE A 180 -22.32 37.71 -8.07
N SER A 181 -22.76 37.87 -9.31
CA SER A 181 -23.32 39.11 -9.83
C SER A 181 -24.27 38.80 -11.00
N ASP A 182 -24.87 39.85 -11.56
CA ASP A 182 -25.70 39.71 -12.77
C ASP A 182 -24.92 39.18 -13.98
N GLN A 183 -23.58 39.34 -13.97
CA GLN A 183 -22.73 38.92 -15.06
C GLN A 183 -21.98 37.62 -14.83
N PHE A 184 -21.79 37.19 -13.58
CA PHE A 184 -20.97 36.04 -13.23
C PHE A 184 -21.63 35.15 -12.20
N VAL A 185 -21.38 33.84 -12.36
CA VAL A 185 -21.73 32.81 -11.40
C VAL A 185 -20.49 31.97 -11.08
N ARG A 186 -20.46 31.40 -9.88
CA ARG A 186 -19.48 30.41 -9.46
C ARG A 186 -20.08 29.04 -9.61
N LEU A 187 -19.35 28.15 -10.27
CA LEU A 187 -19.60 26.72 -10.28
C LEU A 187 -18.67 26.06 -9.29
N ARG A 188 -19.20 25.24 -8.38
CA ARG A 188 -18.44 24.41 -7.46
C ARG A 188 -18.79 22.95 -7.69
N PHE A 189 -17.80 22.10 -7.59
CA PHE A 189 -17.93 20.68 -7.79
C PHE A 189 -16.83 19.95 -7.03
N ASP A 190 -16.98 18.64 -6.83
CA ASP A 190 -15.93 17.85 -6.20
C ASP A 190 -14.73 17.73 -7.15
N GLN A 191 -13.53 17.82 -6.57
CA GLN A 191 -12.30 17.55 -7.29
C GLN A 191 -12.27 16.08 -7.74
N SER A 192 -11.72 15.81 -8.92
CA SER A 192 -11.54 14.43 -9.38
C SER A 192 -10.64 13.63 -8.42
N THR A 193 -10.93 12.35 -8.27
CA THR A 193 -10.06 11.40 -7.57
C THR A 193 -9.11 10.69 -8.52
N ASP A 194 -9.30 10.83 -9.83
CA ASP A 194 -8.49 10.17 -10.83
C ASP A 194 -7.15 10.88 -11.01
N VAL A 195 -6.07 10.15 -10.82
CA VAL A 195 -4.69 10.70 -10.86
C VAL A 195 -4.38 11.31 -12.21
N ASP A 196 -4.86 10.74 -13.30
CA ASP A 196 -4.64 11.19 -14.67
C ASP A 196 -5.49 12.41 -15.07
N VAL A 197 -6.57 12.68 -14.33
CA VAL A 197 -7.29 13.96 -14.39
C VAL A 197 -6.55 15.03 -13.62
N LEU A 198 -6.14 14.73 -12.37
CA LEU A 198 -5.46 15.67 -11.49
C LEU A 198 -4.11 16.14 -12.04
N HIS A 199 -3.37 15.25 -12.70
CA HIS A 199 -2.02 15.47 -13.21
C HIS A 199 -1.98 15.39 -14.74
N GLY A 200 -2.36 16.47 -15.39
CA GLY A 200 -2.34 16.61 -16.85
C GLY A 200 -3.70 16.63 -17.53
N GLY A 201 -4.76 16.21 -16.82
CA GLY A 201 -6.12 16.28 -17.31
C GLY A 201 -6.76 17.68 -17.16
N ASN A 202 -8.04 17.75 -17.51
CA ASN A 202 -8.77 19.03 -17.59
C ASN A 202 -10.21 18.88 -17.09
N VAL A 203 -10.78 20.02 -16.64
CA VAL A 203 -12.23 20.24 -16.51
C VAL A 203 -12.73 21.03 -17.71
N ILE A 204 -13.74 20.52 -18.41
CA ILE A 204 -14.37 21.19 -19.53
C ILE A 204 -15.73 21.70 -19.08
N VAL A 205 -15.95 23.00 -19.25
CA VAL A 205 -17.20 23.67 -18.90
C VAL A 205 -17.88 24.13 -20.16
N ARG A 206 -19.13 23.67 -20.33
CA ARG A 206 -20.00 24.07 -21.47
C ARG A 206 -21.30 24.68 -20.96
N SER A 207 -21.96 25.43 -21.80
CA SER A 207 -23.29 25.96 -21.50
C SER A 207 -24.20 25.96 -22.70
N SER A 208 -25.49 26.05 -22.43
CA SER A 208 -26.55 26.26 -23.40
C SER A 208 -27.58 27.19 -22.81
N ASN A 209 -28.22 28.02 -23.65
CA ASN A 209 -29.35 28.86 -23.23
C ASN A 209 -30.67 28.07 -23.07
N ALA A 210 -30.67 26.76 -23.31
CA ALA A 210 -31.79 25.89 -23.04
C ALA A 210 -31.76 25.39 -21.58
N THR A 211 -32.93 25.20 -21.00
CA THR A 211 -33.11 24.68 -19.62
C THR A 211 -33.43 23.19 -19.59
N THR A 212 -33.69 22.58 -20.74
CA THR A 212 -34.05 21.15 -20.86
C THR A 212 -33.38 20.54 -22.07
N GLY A 213 -33.11 19.23 -22.04
CA GLY A 213 -32.53 18.47 -23.14
C GLY A 213 -31.08 18.85 -23.48
N VAL A 214 -30.37 19.52 -22.58
CA VAL A 214 -28.97 19.89 -22.75
C VAL A 214 -28.07 18.72 -22.39
N THR A 215 -27.17 18.42 -23.29
CA THR A 215 -26.12 17.43 -23.15
C THR A 215 -24.76 18.08 -23.40
N PHE A 216 -23.68 17.42 -22.99
CA PHE A 216 -22.34 17.94 -23.26
C PHE A 216 -22.08 18.14 -24.75
N SER A 217 -22.67 17.31 -25.62
CA SER A 217 -22.44 17.39 -27.08
C SER A 217 -23.15 18.56 -27.75
N ASN A 218 -24.31 19.01 -27.23
CA ASN A 218 -25.07 20.12 -27.81
C ASN A 218 -24.83 21.46 -27.12
N ALA A 219 -23.99 21.51 -26.10
CA ALA A 219 -23.56 22.72 -25.40
C ALA A 219 -22.23 23.24 -25.95
N VAL A 220 -21.97 24.55 -25.76
CA VAL A 220 -20.77 25.22 -26.24
C VAL A 220 -19.80 25.53 -25.10
N ASN A 221 -18.50 25.57 -25.40
CA ASN A 221 -17.48 25.89 -24.39
C ASN A 221 -17.67 27.31 -23.88
N VAL A 222 -17.68 27.48 -22.55
CA VAL A 222 -17.76 28.79 -21.88
C VAL A 222 -16.39 29.36 -21.63
N LEU A 223 -15.44 28.48 -21.30
CA LEU A 223 -14.07 28.80 -20.96
C LEU A 223 -13.11 27.88 -21.71
N PRO A 224 -11.83 28.24 -21.86
CA PRO A 224 -10.80 27.26 -22.15
C PRO A 224 -10.81 26.14 -21.12
N ALA A 225 -10.33 24.96 -21.49
CA ALA A 225 -10.24 23.83 -20.55
C ALA A 225 -9.43 24.23 -19.31
N LEU A 226 -9.98 23.99 -18.14
CA LEU A 226 -9.36 24.28 -16.84
C LEU A 226 -8.46 23.13 -16.44
N SER A 227 -7.52 23.38 -15.55
CA SER A 227 -6.69 22.30 -14.96
C SER A 227 -7.57 21.28 -14.22
N GLY A 228 -7.24 19.98 -14.32
CA GLY A 228 -8.01 18.91 -13.71
C GLY A 228 -8.04 18.91 -12.17
N ASN A 229 -7.17 19.69 -11.54
CA ASN A 229 -7.07 19.79 -10.08
C ASN A 229 -7.96 20.89 -9.46
N VAL A 230 -8.78 21.61 -10.26
CA VAL A 230 -9.69 22.62 -9.73
C VAL A 230 -11.00 22.00 -9.26
N SER A 231 -11.63 22.64 -8.27
CA SER A 231 -12.94 22.29 -7.72
C SER A 231 -13.97 23.41 -7.83
N GLU A 232 -13.55 24.56 -8.34
CA GLU A 232 -14.45 25.68 -8.60
C GLU A 232 -13.97 26.52 -9.78
N THR A 233 -14.90 27.24 -10.39
CA THR A 233 -14.60 28.22 -11.45
C THR A 233 -15.68 29.31 -11.52
N ILE A 234 -15.29 30.45 -12.05
CA ILE A 234 -16.24 31.55 -12.32
C ILE A 234 -16.51 31.59 -13.82
N VAL A 235 -17.78 31.59 -14.17
CA VAL A 235 -18.25 31.61 -15.56
C VAL A 235 -19.24 32.77 -15.77
N PRO A 236 -19.40 33.25 -17.03
CA PRO A 236 -20.44 34.21 -17.36
C PRO A 236 -21.83 33.70 -16.98
N ASN A 237 -22.67 34.53 -16.40
CA ASN A 237 -24.05 34.19 -16.05
C ASN A 237 -24.90 34.17 -17.32
N ILE A 238 -25.42 32.99 -17.67
CA ILE A 238 -26.33 32.82 -18.82
C ILE A 238 -27.80 33.12 -18.51
N GLN A 239 -28.07 33.61 -17.28
CA GLN A 239 -29.39 33.97 -16.71
C GLN A 239 -30.38 32.81 -16.72
N ASN A 240 -30.76 32.31 -17.90
CA ASN A 240 -31.62 31.12 -18.06
C ASN A 240 -30.90 30.16 -18.98
N GLY A 241 -30.54 28.99 -18.49
CA GLY A 241 -29.80 27.99 -19.25
C GLY A 241 -29.19 26.90 -18.40
N THR A 242 -28.38 26.08 -19.01
CA THR A 242 -27.74 24.93 -18.36
C THR A 242 -26.24 24.95 -18.55
N TYR A 243 -25.50 24.73 -17.46
CA TYR A 243 -24.06 24.43 -17.51
C TYR A 243 -23.88 22.91 -17.45
N VAL A 244 -22.92 22.40 -18.23
CA VAL A 244 -22.56 20.98 -18.29
C VAL A 244 -21.05 20.87 -18.15
N LEU A 245 -20.61 20.03 -17.20
CA LEU A 245 -19.21 19.80 -16.90
C LEU A 245 -18.83 18.35 -17.13
N LYS A 246 -17.61 18.15 -17.62
CA LYS A 246 -16.96 16.85 -17.71
C LYS A 246 -15.50 16.93 -17.33
N PHE A 247 -15.00 15.84 -16.74
CA PHE A 247 -13.56 15.63 -16.63
C PHE A 247 -13.01 15.06 -17.94
N ARG A 248 -11.77 15.41 -18.24
CA ARG A 248 -10.98 14.82 -19.30
C ARG A 248 -9.62 14.44 -18.74
N ASP A 249 -9.20 13.20 -18.95
CA ASP A 249 -7.88 12.72 -18.55
C ASP A 249 -6.75 13.30 -19.43
N ASP A 250 -5.51 13.06 -19.07
CA ASP A 250 -4.34 13.48 -19.84
C ASP A 250 -4.18 12.69 -21.17
N GLY A 251 -4.85 11.54 -21.30
CA GLY A 251 -4.97 10.74 -22.53
C GLY A 251 -6.03 11.27 -23.48
N GLY A 252 -6.86 12.25 -23.06
CA GLY A 252 -7.92 12.85 -23.86
C GLY A 252 -9.28 12.18 -23.73
N ARG A 253 -9.46 11.15 -22.90
CA ARG A 253 -10.76 10.52 -22.64
C ARG A 253 -11.60 11.42 -21.75
N ILE A 254 -12.89 11.40 -21.99
CA ILE A 254 -13.87 12.28 -21.31
C ILE A 254 -14.80 11.40 -20.46
N SER A 255 -15.16 11.85 -19.26
CA SER A 255 -16.14 11.18 -18.39
C SER A 255 -17.44 10.89 -19.13
N SER A 256 -18.07 9.76 -18.78
CA SER A 256 -19.25 9.26 -19.53
C SER A 256 -20.51 10.07 -19.22
N GLY A 257 -20.78 10.37 -17.96
CA GLY A 257 -21.95 11.11 -17.55
C GLY A 257 -21.83 12.62 -17.73
N ASP A 258 -22.95 13.28 -17.95
CA ASP A 258 -23.06 14.74 -18.03
C ASP A 258 -23.44 15.30 -16.65
N ALA A 259 -22.50 15.95 -15.94
CA ALA A 259 -22.85 16.72 -14.75
C ALA A 259 -23.46 18.06 -15.18
N SER A 260 -24.76 18.20 -15.02
CA SER A 260 -25.47 19.39 -15.48
C SER A 260 -26.18 20.11 -14.32
N ILE A 261 -26.26 21.44 -14.42
CA ILE A 261 -27.00 22.27 -13.49
C ILE A 261 -27.71 23.40 -14.26
N VAL A 262 -28.99 23.57 -13.97
CA VAL A 262 -29.81 24.59 -14.59
C VAL A 262 -29.73 25.87 -13.77
N MET A 263 -29.45 26.97 -14.44
CA MET A 263 -29.58 28.31 -13.89
C MET A 263 -30.91 28.91 -14.36
N ILE A 264 -31.76 29.29 -13.41
CA ILE A 264 -32.96 30.05 -13.68
C ILE A 264 -32.80 31.36 -12.93
N SER A 265 -32.81 32.47 -13.64
CA SER A 265 -32.80 33.79 -13.03
C SER A 265 -34.09 34.01 -12.30
N THR A 266 -34.01 34.20 -11.00
CA THR A 266 -35.17 34.59 -10.17
C THR A 266 -35.39 36.10 -10.12
N VAL A 267 -34.58 36.86 -10.89
CA VAL A 267 -34.80 38.31 -11.00
C VAL A 267 -36.13 38.51 -11.71
N PRO A 268 -37.17 39.02 -11.07
CA PRO A 268 -38.39 39.39 -11.75
C PRO A 268 -37.98 40.37 -12.83
N ASN A 269 -38.47 40.19 -14.06
CA ASN A 269 -38.33 41.15 -15.14
C ASN A 269 -39.19 42.39 -14.77
N VAL A 270 -38.72 43.14 -13.77
CA VAL A 270 -39.31 44.43 -13.44
C VAL A 270 -38.76 45.40 -14.50
N LEU A 271 -39.49 45.43 -15.59
CA LEU A 271 -39.29 46.57 -16.51
C LEU A 271 -39.33 47.84 -15.66
N PRO A 272 -38.33 48.71 -15.71
CA PRO A 272 -38.40 49.96 -14.99
C PRO A 272 -39.64 50.68 -15.48
N LYS A 273 -40.61 50.86 -14.55
CA LYS A 273 -41.80 51.66 -14.85
C LYS A 273 -41.32 53.05 -15.22
N LEU A 274 -41.40 53.35 -16.51
CA LEU A 274 -41.13 54.69 -16.96
C LEU A 274 -42.13 55.60 -16.31
N VAL A 275 -41.74 56.32 -15.26
CA VAL A 275 -42.53 57.39 -14.68
C VAL A 275 -42.34 58.56 -15.60
N VAL A 276 -43.30 58.77 -16.53
CA VAL A 276 -43.38 59.98 -17.26
C VAL A 276 -43.84 61.04 -16.27
N LEU A 277 -42.91 61.90 -15.87
CA LEU A 277 -43.26 63.14 -15.20
C LEU A 277 -43.87 64.04 -16.27
N THR A 278 -45.22 64.07 -16.28
CA THR A 278 -45.94 65.11 -17.04
C THR A 278 -45.59 66.46 -16.45
N ASP A 279 -45.04 67.33 -17.25
CA ASP A 279 -44.81 68.73 -16.91
C ASP A 279 -46.05 69.33 -16.31
N ARG A 280 -45.88 69.94 -15.20
CA ARG A 280 -46.91 70.74 -14.55
C ARG A 280 -47.11 71.98 -15.43
N GLU A 281 -48.27 72.09 -16.06
CA GLU A 281 -48.62 73.33 -16.70
C GLU A 281 -48.62 74.44 -15.70
N ASP A 282 -47.78 75.43 -15.95
CA ASP A 282 -47.87 76.74 -15.31
C ASP A 282 -49.16 77.40 -15.79
N THR A 283 -50.11 77.52 -14.92
CA THR A 283 -51.26 78.40 -15.03
C THR A 283 -50.90 79.68 -14.28
N ASP A 284 -50.23 80.62 -14.96
CA ASP A 284 -50.22 82.05 -14.63
C ASP A 284 -51.42 82.73 -15.33
N SER A 285 -52.27 83.35 -14.54
CA SER A 285 -53.08 84.51 -14.81
C SER A 285 -53.57 85.15 -13.55
#